data_294dcdc01fc8b4b81ea339d4da5c47fb
#
_entry.id   294dcdc01fc8b4b81ea339d4da5c47fb
#
_cell.length_a   1.000
_cell.length_b   1.000
_cell.length_c   1.000
_cell.angle_alpha   90.00
_cell.angle_beta   90.00
_cell.angle_gamma   90.00
#
_symmetry.space_group_name_H-M   'P 1'
#
loop_
_entity.id
_entity.type
_entity.pdbx_description
1 polymer ?
#
loop_
_entity_poly.entity_id
_entity_poly.type
_entity_poly.pdbx_seq_one_letter_code
_entity_poly.pdbx_strand_id
1 'polypeptide(L)'
;MAVVNRMSEQEYRELALNDTDHLWELWDGVPREKPLMSVWHDGVASYLGQMLANQLDRREYWVNVNGGKARLSPRNYYIPDVVVIPAAYQTPFEHDPRAFNAHAEPLPLVVEVWSLSTGR
;
A
#
# COMPACT_ATOMS: atom_id res chain seq x y z
N MET A 1 0.32 1.04 33.12
CA MET A 1 0.89 0.48 31.86
C MET A 1 -0.19 0.42 30.82
N ALA A 2 0.07 0.97 29.66
CA ALA A 2 -0.89 0.91 28.56
C ALA A 2 -0.90 -0.49 27.94
N VAL A 3 -2.08 -1.03 27.70
CA VAL A 3 -2.25 -2.28 26.98
C VAL A 3 -2.39 -1.95 25.50
N VAL A 4 -1.50 -2.49 24.67
CA VAL A 4 -1.58 -2.33 23.23
C VAL A 4 -2.37 -3.51 22.67
N ASN A 5 -3.55 -3.21 22.11
CA ASN A 5 -4.36 -4.23 21.47
C ASN A 5 -3.85 -4.45 20.05
N ARG A 6 -3.27 -5.63 19.83
CA ARG A 6 -2.84 -6.04 18.52
C ARG A 6 -3.96 -6.83 17.85
N MET A 7 -4.11 -6.65 16.56
CA MET A 7 -5.06 -7.44 15.80
C MET A 7 -4.34 -8.51 15.01
N SER A 8 -5.08 -9.56 14.68
CA SER A 8 -4.60 -10.61 13.80
C SER A 8 -4.54 -10.11 12.35
N GLU A 9 -3.82 -10.84 11.54
CA GLU A 9 -3.75 -10.56 10.10
C GLU A 9 -5.14 -10.62 9.47
N GLN A 10 -5.96 -11.58 9.88
CA GLN A 10 -7.33 -11.71 9.39
C GLN A 10 -8.20 -10.52 9.78
N GLU A 11 -8.09 -10.06 11.02
CA GLU A 11 -8.82 -8.88 11.48
C GLU A 11 -8.39 -7.63 10.72
N TYR A 12 -7.08 -7.47 10.47
CA TYR A 12 -6.58 -6.35 9.68
C TYR A 12 -7.13 -6.39 8.26
N ARG A 13 -7.11 -7.56 7.62
CA ARG A 13 -7.61 -7.73 6.27
C ARG A 13 -9.08 -7.31 6.17
N GLU A 14 -9.89 -7.73 7.14
CA GLU A 14 -11.30 -7.36 7.17
C GLU A 14 -11.50 -5.87 7.39
N LEU A 15 -10.73 -5.26 8.29
CA LEU A 15 -10.77 -3.82 8.48
C LEU A 15 -10.46 -3.08 7.18
N ALA A 16 -9.36 -3.45 6.52
CA ALA A 16 -8.92 -2.77 5.30
C ALA A 16 -9.89 -2.95 4.14
N LEU A 17 -10.52 -4.11 4.02
CA LEU A 17 -11.48 -4.38 2.95
C LEU A 17 -12.84 -3.74 3.20
N ASN A 18 -13.25 -3.59 4.45
CA ASN A 18 -14.56 -3.06 4.80
C ASN A 18 -14.58 -1.55 4.96
N ASP A 19 -13.47 -0.95 5.39
CA ASP A 19 -13.37 0.50 5.54
C ASP A 19 -12.55 1.07 4.38
N THR A 20 -13.23 1.35 3.28
CA THR A 20 -12.59 1.88 2.07
C THR A 20 -12.39 3.39 2.10
N ASP A 21 -12.89 4.07 3.13
CA ASP A 21 -12.72 5.51 3.28
C ASP A 21 -11.36 5.89 3.86
N HIS A 22 -10.64 4.91 4.40
CA HIS A 22 -9.35 5.13 5.03
C HIS A 22 -8.31 4.14 4.50
N LEU A 23 -7.06 4.58 4.51
CA LEU A 23 -5.92 3.73 4.13
C LEU A 23 -5.30 3.17 5.42
N TRP A 24 -5.54 1.89 5.68
CA TRP A 24 -5.07 1.24 6.90
C TRP A 24 -3.76 0.50 6.66
N GLU A 25 -2.75 0.84 7.46
CA GLU A 25 -1.50 0.08 7.57
C GLU A 25 -1.55 -0.75 8.85
N LEU A 26 -0.63 -1.70 8.98
CA LEU A 26 -0.49 -2.50 10.18
C LEU A 26 0.97 -2.42 10.63
N TRP A 27 1.19 -1.88 11.83
CA TRP A 27 2.53 -1.70 12.38
C TRP A 27 2.65 -2.51 13.67
N ASP A 28 3.42 -3.59 13.60
CA ASP A 28 3.58 -4.54 14.72
C ASP A 28 2.22 -4.96 15.30
N GLY A 29 1.27 -5.27 14.42
CA GLY A 29 -0.07 -5.71 14.81
C GLY A 29 -1.02 -4.59 15.20
N VAL A 30 -0.59 -3.34 15.19
CA VAL A 30 -1.43 -2.18 15.53
C VAL A 30 -1.88 -1.49 14.25
N PRO A 31 -3.20 -1.34 14.04
CA PRO A 31 -3.69 -0.65 12.85
C PRO A 31 -3.37 0.84 12.94
N ARG A 32 -2.87 1.38 11.85
CA ARG A 32 -2.55 2.81 11.75
C ARG A 32 -3.12 3.35 10.45
N GLU A 33 -3.84 4.45 10.55
CA GLU A 33 -4.31 5.12 9.35
C GLU A 33 -3.16 5.88 8.71
N LYS A 34 -2.96 5.68 7.41
CA LYS A 34 -1.99 6.46 6.66
C LYS A 34 -2.50 7.90 6.57
N PRO A 35 -1.72 8.91 7.00
CA PRO A 35 -2.18 10.29 7.00
C PRO A 35 -2.56 10.78 5.61
N LEU A 36 -3.52 11.70 5.55
CA LEU A 36 -3.85 12.38 4.31
C LEU A 36 -2.64 13.15 3.82
N MET A 37 -2.42 13.11 2.51
CA MET A 37 -1.30 13.79 1.89
C MET A 37 -1.63 15.26 1.64
N SER A 38 -0.61 16.12 1.76
CA SER A 38 -0.72 17.50 1.29
C SER A 38 -0.89 17.52 -0.23
N VAL A 39 -1.36 18.65 -0.76
CA VAL A 39 -1.50 18.83 -2.21
C VAL A 39 -0.18 18.57 -2.95
N TRP A 40 0.92 19.05 -2.41
CA TRP A 40 2.24 18.85 -3.01
C TRP A 40 2.67 17.39 -2.96
N HIS A 41 2.50 16.74 -1.82
CA HIS A 41 2.85 15.33 -1.64
C HIS A 41 2.05 14.47 -2.61
N ASP A 42 0.74 14.70 -2.67
CA ASP A 42 -0.15 13.96 -3.57
C ASP A 42 0.20 14.22 -5.03
N GLY A 43 0.51 15.46 -5.38
CA GLY A 43 0.91 15.83 -6.73
C GLY A 43 2.19 15.15 -7.18
N VAL A 44 3.20 15.10 -6.31
CA VAL A 44 4.46 14.42 -6.60
C VAL A 44 4.26 12.92 -6.78
N ALA A 45 3.51 12.29 -5.88
CA ALA A 45 3.23 10.86 -5.96
C ALA A 45 2.47 10.50 -7.24
N SER A 46 1.45 11.28 -7.57
CA SER A 46 0.62 11.05 -8.77
C SER A 46 1.44 11.25 -10.04
N TYR A 47 2.26 12.31 -10.10
CA TYR A 47 3.11 12.57 -11.27
C TYR A 47 4.13 11.46 -11.46
N LEU A 48 4.79 11.04 -10.38
CA LEU A 48 5.77 9.95 -10.46
C LEU A 48 5.11 8.65 -10.89
N GLY A 49 3.94 8.34 -10.35
CA GLY A 49 3.17 7.17 -10.75
C GLY A 49 2.85 7.18 -12.24
N GLN A 50 2.44 8.33 -12.76
CA GLN A 50 2.14 8.48 -14.18
C GLN A 50 3.39 8.31 -15.04
N MET A 51 4.51 8.89 -14.64
CA MET A 51 5.78 8.75 -15.37
C MET A 51 6.22 7.29 -15.42
N LEU A 52 6.15 6.59 -14.31
CA LEU A 52 6.50 5.17 -14.25
C LEU A 52 5.57 4.34 -15.13
N ALA A 53 4.28 4.59 -15.05
CA ALA A 53 3.29 3.87 -15.87
C ALA A 53 3.54 4.08 -17.37
N ASN A 54 3.97 5.28 -17.75
CA ASN A 54 4.25 5.58 -19.16
C ASN A 54 5.53 4.91 -19.68
N GLN A 55 6.46 4.58 -18.79
CA GLN A 55 7.73 3.97 -19.17
C GLN A 55 7.75 2.45 -19.07
N LEU A 56 6.84 1.88 -18.29
CA LEU A 56 6.80 0.45 -18.04
C LEU A 56 5.72 -0.22 -18.91
N ASP A 57 6.01 -1.45 -19.34
CA ASP A 57 5.02 -2.25 -20.06
C ASP A 57 3.97 -2.75 -19.07
N ARG A 58 2.72 -2.31 -19.26
CA ARG A 58 1.62 -2.70 -18.38
C ARG A 58 1.36 -4.20 -18.38
N ARG A 59 1.77 -4.91 -19.40
CA ARG A 59 1.65 -6.37 -19.41
C ARG A 59 2.62 -7.02 -18.43
N GLU A 60 3.68 -6.32 -18.04
CA GLU A 60 4.71 -6.83 -17.14
C GLU A 60 4.64 -6.19 -15.76
N TYR A 61 4.27 -4.90 -15.68
CA TYR A 61 4.29 -4.15 -14.43
C TYR A 61 3.07 -3.27 -14.27
N TRP A 62 2.54 -3.25 -13.07
CA TRP A 62 1.47 -2.33 -12.68
C TRP A 62 2.04 -1.30 -11.71
N VAL A 63 1.59 -0.06 -11.85
CA VAL A 63 1.97 1.04 -10.96
C VAL A 63 0.75 1.43 -10.15
N ASN A 64 0.89 1.41 -8.83
CA ASN A 64 -0.18 1.81 -7.92
C ASN A 64 0.26 2.99 -7.09
N VAL A 65 -0.63 3.98 -6.96
CA VAL A 65 -0.44 5.14 -6.08
C VAL A 65 -1.40 4.96 -4.91
N ASN A 66 -0.85 4.78 -3.71
CA ASN A 66 -1.61 4.52 -2.47
C ASN A 66 -2.56 3.31 -2.57
N GLY A 67 -2.29 2.37 -3.46
CA GLY A 67 -3.20 1.25 -3.71
C GLY A 67 -2.65 -0.11 -3.33
N GLY A 68 -1.36 -0.33 -3.53
CA GLY A 68 -0.73 -1.60 -3.24
C GLY A 68 -0.12 -1.64 -1.86
N LYS A 69 -0.13 -2.81 -1.21
CA LYS A 69 0.44 -2.99 0.12
C LYS A 69 1.63 -3.92 0.07
N ALA A 70 2.66 -3.57 0.84
CA ALA A 70 3.81 -4.43 1.08
C ALA A 70 3.59 -5.17 2.40
N ARG A 71 3.52 -6.50 2.35
CA ARG A 71 3.42 -7.34 3.53
C ARG A 71 4.82 -7.79 3.91
N LEU A 72 5.38 -7.22 4.97
CA LEU A 72 6.71 -7.60 5.44
C LEU A 72 6.67 -8.77 6.42
N SER A 73 5.55 -8.93 7.12
CA SER A 73 5.32 -10.01 8.08
C SER A 73 3.82 -10.09 8.36
N PRO A 74 3.34 -11.12 9.07
CA PRO A 74 1.94 -11.16 9.49
C PRO A 74 1.50 -9.96 10.33
N ARG A 75 2.46 -9.20 10.87
CA ARG A 75 2.19 -8.08 11.77
C ARG A 75 2.48 -6.72 11.13
N ASN A 76 2.99 -6.70 9.89
CA ASN A 76 3.45 -5.44 9.27
C ASN A 76 3.02 -5.36 7.81
N TYR A 77 2.11 -4.41 7.53
CA TYR A 77 1.64 -4.08 6.20
C TYR A 77 1.78 -2.58 5.99
N TYR A 78 2.44 -2.19 4.91
CA TYR A 78 2.65 -0.77 4.58
C TYR A 78 2.02 -0.45 3.24
N ILE A 79 1.55 0.79 3.10
CA ILE A 79 1.00 1.31 1.85
C ILE A 79 1.98 2.35 1.31
N PRO A 80 2.88 1.98 0.37
CA PRO A 80 3.78 2.95 -0.23
C PRO A 80 3.02 4.02 -1.00
N ASP A 81 3.59 5.21 -1.11
CA ASP A 81 3.03 6.28 -1.92
C ASP A 81 2.93 5.84 -3.38
N VAL A 82 3.98 5.21 -3.89
CA VAL A 82 4.00 4.62 -5.22
C VAL A 82 4.67 3.25 -5.14
N VAL A 83 4.12 2.27 -5.81
CA VAL A 83 4.70 0.93 -5.88
C VAL A 83 4.57 0.36 -7.28
N VAL A 84 5.62 -0.32 -7.73
CA VAL A 84 5.60 -1.09 -8.97
C VAL A 84 5.45 -2.57 -8.61
N ILE A 85 4.41 -3.19 -9.14
CA ILE A 85 4.06 -4.58 -8.85
C ILE A 85 4.12 -5.39 -10.13
N PRO A 86 4.88 -6.49 -10.18
CA PRO A 86 4.84 -7.37 -11.35
C PRO A 86 3.41 -7.82 -11.66
N ALA A 87 3.02 -7.74 -12.92
CA ALA A 87 1.68 -8.14 -13.35
C ALA A 87 1.37 -9.59 -12.94
N ALA A 88 2.38 -10.44 -12.91
CA ALA A 88 2.23 -11.84 -12.49
C ALA A 88 1.71 -11.97 -11.06
N TYR A 89 1.98 -11.01 -10.17
CA TYR A 89 1.46 -11.04 -8.80
C TYR A 89 -0.04 -10.78 -8.75
N GLN A 90 -0.58 -10.11 -9.75
CA GLN A 90 -2.00 -9.75 -9.80
C GLN A 90 -2.86 -10.85 -10.43
N THR A 91 -2.26 -11.70 -11.25
CA THR A 91 -3.00 -12.74 -11.98
C THR A 91 -3.87 -13.63 -11.07
N PRO A 92 -3.38 -14.09 -9.90
CA PRO A 92 -4.22 -14.93 -9.03
C PRO A 92 -5.46 -14.22 -8.50
N PHE A 93 -5.51 -12.90 -8.58
CA PHE A 93 -6.60 -12.09 -8.03
C PHE A 93 -7.57 -11.58 -9.10
N GLU A 94 -7.32 -11.88 -10.37
CA GLU A 94 -8.23 -11.50 -11.44
C GLU A 94 -9.62 -12.06 -11.17
N HIS A 95 -10.63 -11.22 -11.37
CA HIS A 95 -12.04 -11.58 -11.18
C HIS A 95 -12.45 -11.82 -9.72
N ASP A 96 -11.59 -11.56 -8.75
CA ASP A 96 -11.95 -11.62 -7.34
C ASP A 96 -12.25 -10.19 -6.84
N PRO A 97 -13.53 -9.84 -6.61
CA PRO A 97 -13.87 -8.48 -6.19
C PRO A 97 -13.43 -8.15 -4.76
N ARG A 98 -13.02 -9.14 -3.99
CA ARG A 98 -12.52 -8.95 -2.63
C ARG A 98 -11.04 -9.28 -2.51
N ALA A 99 -10.33 -9.30 -3.62
CA ALA A 99 -8.89 -9.55 -3.59
C ALA A 99 -8.19 -8.44 -2.81
N PHE A 100 -7.33 -8.86 -1.89
CA PHE A 100 -6.55 -7.94 -1.08
C PHE A 100 -5.23 -7.66 -1.80
N ASN A 101 -5.04 -6.41 -2.23
CA ASN A 101 -3.84 -6.02 -2.98
C ASN A 101 -2.65 -5.85 -2.03
N ALA A 102 -2.15 -6.97 -1.53
CA ALA A 102 -1.01 -7.02 -0.63
C ALA A 102 -0.07 -8.14 -1.07
N HIS A 103 1.22 -7.86 -1.03
CA HIS A 103 2.23 -8.76 -1.59
C HIS A 103 3.37 -8.97 -0.62
N ALA A 104 3.69 -10.25 -0.38
CA ALA A 104 4.84 -10.66 0.45
C ALA A 104 6.09 -10.87 -0.41
N GLU A 105 5.94 -11.03 -1.72
CA GLU A 105 7.03 -11.22 -2.66
C GLU A 105 7.79 -9.90 -2.86
N PRO A 106 9.05 -9.95 -3.28
CA PRO A 106 9.83 -8.74 -3.54
C PRO A 106 9.15 -7.81 -4.54
N LEU A 107 9.10 -6.52 -4.21
CA LEU A 107 8.54 -5.50 -5.08
C LEU A 107 9.70 -4.75 -5.77
N PRO A 108 9.66 -4.61 -7.10
CA PRO A 108 10.76 -3.98 -7.85
C PRO A 108 11.05 -2.55 -7.43
N LEU A 109 10.02 -1.79 -7.07
CA LEU A 109 10.20 -0.39 -6.69
C LEU A 109 9.10 0.03 -5.71
N VAL A 110 9.53 0.64 -4.63
CA VAL A 110 8.66 1.23 -3.61
C VAL A 110 9.12 2.65 -3.38
N VAL A 111 8.21 3.61 -3.41
CA VAL A 111 8.53 5.02 -3.26
C VAL A 111 7.73 5.64 -2.12
N GLU A 112 8.43 6.34 -1.25
CA GLU A 112 7.83 7.19 -0.23
C GLU A 112 8.23 8.64 -0.50
N VAL A 113 7.24 9.51 -0.57
CA VAL A 113 7.47 10.95 -0.77
C VAL A 113 7.52 11.61 0.61
N TRP A 114 8.65 12.22 0.91
CA TRP A 114 8.86 12.84 2.21
C TRP A 114 8.66 14.33 2.16
N SER A 115 8.10 14.88 3.23
CA SER A 115 7.97 16.30 3.45
C SER A 115 8.32 16.60 4.89
N LEU A 116 8.46 17.88 5.24
CA LEU A 116 8.76 18.26 6.63
C LEU A 116 7.67 17.77 7.60
N SER A 117 6.43 17.68 7.14
CA SER A 117 5.32 17.23 7.96
C SER A 117 5.18 15.71 8.02
N THR A 118 5.67 14.98 7.02
CA THR A 118 5.53 13.53 6.94
C THR A 118 6.78 12.78 7.42
N GLY A 119 7.91 13.45 7.52
CA GLY A 119 9.18 12.85 7.93
C GLY A 119 9.32 12.62 9.42
N ARG A 120 8.25 12.40 10.12
CA ARG A 120 8.28 12.28 11.59
C ARG A 120 7.75 10.98 12.07
#